data_2a4b49891e531f28d181aee0729fd19e
#
_entry.id   2a4b49891e531f28d181aee0729fd19e
#
_cell.length_a   1.000
_cell.length_b   1.000
_cell.length_c   1.000
_cell.angle_alpha   90.00
_cell.angle_beta   90.00
_cell.angle_gamma   90.00
#
_symmetry.space_group_name_H-M   'P 1'
#
loop_
_entity.id
_entity.type
_entity.pdbx_description
1 polymer ?
#
loop_
_entity_poly.entity_id
_entity_poly.type
_entity_poly.pdbx_seq_one_letter_code
_entity_poly.pdbx_strand_id
1 'polypeptide(L)'
;MKKAEFGQLPMPVQDYLLYLEAIKGHSELSVIEYASDLRTFFRYLAKEKDLYPPDTPDDQIDLRQINMEFIKTVTLSDAYQFLIYCKNQRGNAEATRARRVIAIRRFFIYLTDNRHLLEENPMKVLDAPKTKKALPKYMTLEEARHLLSVVDGKHKERDYAILTLLLNCGMRLSELVSIDYNDIKSNDTLVITGKGNKER
;
A
#
# COMPACT_ATOMS: atom_id res chain seq x y z
N MET A 1 -7.68 -6.79 -4.86
CA MET A 1 -8.94 -6.12 -5.28
C MET A 1 -9.19 -6.50 -6.72
N LYS A 2 -10.36 -7.01 -7.06
CA LYS A 2 -10.64 -7.40 -8.45
C LYS A 2 -10.82 -6.13 -9.31
N LYS A 3 -10.43 -6.18 -10.60
CA LYS A 3 -10.61 -5.07 -11.57
C LYS A 3 -12.04 -4.46 -11.56
N ALA A 4 -13.04 -5.28 -11.24
CA ALA A 4 -14.44 -4.86 -11.09
C ALA A 4 -14.68 -3.84 -9.96
N GLU A 5 -13.82 -3.81 -8.94
CA GLU A 5 -13.95 -2.88 -7.82
C GLU A 5 -13.34 -1.50 -8.12
N PHE A 6 -12.48 -1.37 -9.14
CA PHE A 6 -11.99 -0.06 -9.60
C PHE A 6 -13.10 0.77 -10.21
N GLY A 7 -14.01 0.16 -10.98
CA GLY A 7 -15.16 0.84 -11.58
C GLY A 7 -16.16 1.44 -10.58
N GLN A 8 -16.03 1.13 -9.28
CA GLN A 8 -16.85 1.71 -8.21
C GLN A 8 -16.22 2.98 -7.58
N LEU A 9 -15.01 3.36 -8.01
CA LEU A 9 -14.35 4.57 -7.53
C LEU A 9 -14.78 5.80 -8.35
N PRO A 10 -14.56 7.02 -7.83
CA PRO A 10 -14.74 8.24 -8.61
C PRO A 10 -13.92 8.20 -9.89
N MET A 11 -14.46 8.69 -11.01
CA MET A 11 -13.77 8.68 -12.30
C MET A 11 -12.35 9.31 -12.23
N PRO A 12 -12.12 10.45 -11.56
CA PRO A 12 -10.77 11.00 -11.44
C PRO A 12 -9.80 10.10 -10.67
N VAL A 13 -10.30 9.27 -9.75
CA VAL A 13 -9.47 8.28 -9.04
C VAL A 13 -9.14 7.11 -9.95
N GLN A 14 -10.09 6.63 -10.77
CA GLN A 14 -9.84 5.59 -11.75
C GLN A 14 -8.74 6.01 -12.74
N ASP A 15 -8.85 7.22 -13.29
CA ASP A 15 -7.84 7.82 -14.18
C ASP A 15 -6.45 7.88 -13.53
N TYR A 16 -6.41 8.28 -12.26
CA TYR A 16 -5.16 8.30 -11.49
C TYR A 16 -4.55 6.93 -11.32
N LEU A 17 -5.35 5.91 -11.00
CA LEU A 17 -4.86 4.53 -10.84
C LEU A 17 -4.33 3.96 -12.16
N LEU A 18 -5.00 4.23 -13.27
CA LEU A 18 -4.50 3.89 -14.61
C LEU A 18 -3.18 4.58 -14.93
N TYR A 19 -3.04 5.87 -14.57
CA TYR A 19 -1.79 6.61 -14.71
C TYR A 19 -0.66 5.99 -13.87
N LEU A 20 -0.93 5.56 -12.64
CA LEU A 20 0.07 4.89 -11.80
C LEU A 20 0.54 3.57 -12.41
N GLU A 21 -0.37 2.79 -12.97
CA GLU A 21 -0.05 1.51 -13.59
C GLU A 21 0.68 1.70 -14.92
N ALA A 22 0.06 2.43 -15.86
CA ALA A 22 0.51 2.50 -17.24
C ALA A 22 1.72 3.42 -17.45
N ILE A 23 1.83 4.52 -16.69
CA ILE A 23 2.85 5.56 -16.91
C ILE A 23 3.94 5.51 -15.85
N LYS A 24 3.57 5.31 -14.57
CA LYS A 24 4.54 5.26 -13.48
C LYS A 24 5.10 3.87 -13.20
N GLY A 25 4.56 2.82 -13.83
CA GLY A 25 5.04 1.45 -13.67
C GLY A 25 4.88 0.90 -12.25
N HIS A 26 3.88 1.38 -11.52
CA HIS A 26 3.59 0.83 -10.19
C HIS A 26 3.11 -0.62 -10.31
N SER A 27 3.53 -1.48 -9.36
CA SER A 27 3.01 -2.84 -9.26
C SER A 27 1.52 -2.84 -8.96
N GLU A 28 0.81 -3.88 -9.41
CA GLU A 28 -0.62 -4.09 -9.15
C GLU A 28 -0.96 -3.95 -7.65
N LEU A 29 -0.15 -4.55 -6.77
CA LEU A 29 -0.34 -4.42 -5.32
C LEU A 29 -0.27 -2.97 -4.85
N SER A 30 0.66 -2.17 -5.38
CA SER A 30 0.75 -0.75 -5.04
C SER A 30 -0.49 0.02 -5.50
N VAL A 31 -0.99 -0.26 -6.70
CA VAL A 31 -2.22 0.37 -7.23
C VAL A 31 -3.44 0.00 -6.38
N ILE A 32 -3.55 -1.26 -5.95
CA ILE A 32 -4.61 -1.74 -5.04
C ILE A 32 -4.57 -0.99 -3.70
N GLU A 33 -3.38 -0.78 -3.13
CA GLU A 33 -3.21 -0.04 -1.87
C GLU A 33 -3.64 1.43 -2.02
N TYR A 34 -3.24 2.11 -3.11
CA TYR A 34 -3.70 3.47 -3.40
C TYR A 34 -5.21 3.54 -3.57
N ALA A 35 -5.80 2.60 -4.28
CA ALA A 35 -7.24 2.51 -4.48
C ALA A 35 -7.99 2.33 -3.15
N SER A 36 -7.48 1.47 -2.27
CA SER A 36 -8.05 1.23 -0.94
C SER A 36 -8.00 2.47 -0.05
N ASP A 37 -6.88 3.20 -0.06
CA ASP A 37 -6.72 4.41 0.73
C ASP A 37 -7.64 5.55 0.25
N LEU A 38 -7.69 5.77 -1.07
CA LEU A 38 -8.55 6.80 -1.67
C LEU A 38 -10.04 6.44 -1.52
N ARG A 39 -10.41 5.16 -1.64
CA ARG A 39 -11.78 4.69 -1.35
C ARG A 39 -12.20 5.05 0.07
N THR A 40 -11.33 4.78 1.05
CA THR A 40 -11.61 5.08 2.45
C THR A 40 -11.76 6.59 2.67
N PHE A 41 -10.91 7.39 2.03
CA PHE A 41 -10.96 8.85 2.12
C PHE A 41 -12.25 9.42 1.52
N PHE A 42 -12.61 9.01 0.32
CA PHE A 42 -13.81 9.51 -0.33
C PHE A 42 -15.12 9.01 0.31
N ARG A 43 -15.14 7.81 0.89
CA ARG A 43 -16.28 7.36 1.71
C ARG A 43 -16.48 8.24 2.94
N TYR A 44 -15.41 8.58 3.62
CA TYR A 44 -15.44 9.52 4.73
C TYR A 44 -15.98 10.89 4.27
N LEU A 45 -15.42 11.45 3.21
CA LEU A 45 -15.86 12.75 2.69
C LEU A 45 -17.32 12.76 2.20
N ALA A 46 -17.81 11.67 1.64
CA ALA A 46 -19.19 11.55 1.19
C ALA A 46 -20.20 11.70 2.35
N LYS A 47 -19.82 11.25 3.55
CA LYS A 47 -20.61 11.45 4.77
C LYS A 47 -20.41 12.85 5.37
N GLU A 48 -19.18 13.31 5.44
CA GLU A 48 -18.81 14.58 6.07
C GLU A 48 -19.36 15.81 5.31
N LYS A 49 -19.55 15.66 4.00
CA LYS A 49 -20.08 16.71 3.11
C LYS A 49 -21.55 16.44 2.71
N ASP A 50 -22.30 15.70 3.54
CA ASP A 50 -23.74 15.47 3.42
C ASP A 50 -24.20 14.86 2.07
N LEU A 51 -23.29 14.18 1.33
CA LEU A 51 -23.67 13.41 0.14
C LEU A 51 -24.41 12.13 0.56
N TYR A 52 -24.10 11.60 1.75
CA TYR A 52 -24.75 10.47 2.39
C TYR A 52 -24.94 10.72 3.89
N PRO A 53 -26.01 10.19 4.52
CA PRO A 53 -26.16 10.20 5.96
C PRO A 53 -24.94 9.63 6.69
N PRO A 54 -24.57 10.13 7.89
CA PRO A 54 -23.38 9.68 8.62
C PRO A 54 -23.38 8.20 8.99
N ASP A 55 -24.56 7.62 9.21
CA ASP A 55 -24.80 6.22 9.58
C ASP A 55 -24.86 5.26 8.37
N THR A 56 -24.80 5.78 7.13
CA THR A 56 -24.79 4.95 5.92
C THR A 56 -23.65 3.94 5.98
N PRO A 57 -23.89 2.63 5.81
CA PRO A 57 -22.84 1.63 5.73
C PRO A 57 -21.86 1.90 4.58
N ASP A 58 -20.57 1.68 4.80
CA ASP A 58 -19.51 1.99 3.84
C ASP A 58 -19.68 1.28 2.48
N ASP A 59 -20.29 0.10 2.46
CA ASP A 59 -20.56 -0.70 1.26
C ASP A 59 -21.75 -0.19 0.44
N GLN A 60 -22.62 0.63 1.04
CA GLN A 60 -23.75 1.26 0.38
C GLN A 60 -23.44 2.62 -0.25
N ILE A 61 -22.24 3.16 0.00
CA ILE A 61 -21.81 4.44 -0.57
C ILE A 61 -21.33 4.23 -2.01
N ASP A 62 -22.08 4.76 -2.98
CA ASP A 62 -21.70 4.78 -4.38
C ASP A 62 -20.75 5.96 -4.67
N LEU A 63 -19.47 5.66 -4.73
CA LEU A 63 -18.44 6.68 -4.96
C LEU A 63 -18.41 7.21 -6.41
N ARG A 64 -19.13 6.60 -7.36
CA ARG A 64 -19.23 7.10 -8.74
C ARG A 64 -19.96 8.44 -8.82
N GLN A 65 -20.75 8.79 -7.79
CA GLN A 65 -21.39 10.10 -7.69
C GLN A 65 -20.42 11.24 -7.37
N ILE A 66 -19.21 10.93 -6.89
CA ILE A 66 -18.17 11.91 -6.60
C ILE A 66 -17.50 12.34 -7.93
N ASN A 67 -17.81 13.53 -8.36
CA ASN A 67 -17.28 14.15 -9.57
C ASN A 67 -16.20 15.20 -9.25
N MET A 68 -15.68 15.89 -10.28
CA MET A 68 -14.66 16.94 -10.09
C MET A 68 -15.17 18.13 -9.28
N GLU A 69 -16.46 18.49 -9.40
CA GLU A 69 -17.03 19.61 -8.62
C GLU A 69 -16.99 19.30 -7.13
N PHE A 70 -17.33 18.06 -6.74
CA PHE A 70 -17.16 17.62 -5.35
C PHE A 70 -15.68 17.66 -4.93
N ILE A 71 -14.76 17.15 -5.76
CA ILE A 71 -13.33 17.12 -5.44
C ILE A 71 -12.75 18.52 -5.25
N LYS A 72 -13.21 19.52 -6.00
CA LYS A 72 -12.82 20.92 -5.84
C LYS A 72 -13.21 21.53 -4.48
N THR A 73 -14.22 20.98 -3.81
CA THR A 73 -14.62 21.42 -2.46
C THR A 73 -13.74 20.87 -1.35
N VAL A 74 -12.84 19.93 -1.65
CA VAL A 74 -12.00 19.28 -0.65
C VAL A 74 -10.89 20.21 -0.18
N THR A 75 -10.80 20.35 1.14
CA THR A 75 -9.87 21.27 1.80
C THR A 75 -8.82 20.49 2.64
N LEU A 76 -7.78 21.20 3.06
CA LEU A 76 -6.79 20.65 4.00
C LEU A 76 -7.43 20.23 5.34
N SER A 77 -8.44 20.98 5.80
CA SER A 77 -9.18 20.69 7.02
C SER A 77 -9.89 19.33 6.93
N ASP A 78 -10.49 19.01 5.79
CA ASP A 78 -11.12 17.71 5.55
C ASP A 78 -10.12 16.55 5.69
N ALA A 79 -8.90 16.76 5.20
CA ALA A 79 -7.83 15.76 5.35
C ALA A 79 -7.40 15.57 6.80
N TYR A 80 -7.30 16.64 7.59
CA TYR A 80 -6.99 16.55 9.02
C TYR A 80 -8.10 15.84 9.79
N GLN A 81 -9.35 16.17 9.54
CA GLN A 81 -10.51 15.49 10.15
C GLN A 81 -10.54 14.00 9.80
N PHE A 82 -10.26 13.66 8.53
CA PHE A 82 -10.11 12.27 8.11
C PHE A 82 -9.01 11.52 8.89
N LEU A 83 -7.87 12.14 9.14
CA LEU A 83 -6.79 11.52 9.91
C LEU A 83 -7.17 11.32 11.38
N ILE A 84 -7.96 12.23 11.96
CA ILE A 84 -8.55 12.09 13.31
C ILE A 84 -9.54 10.93 13.32
N TYR A 85 -10.43 10.86 12.35
CA TYR A 85 -11.36 9.74 12.16
C TYR A 85 -10.61 8.40 12.06
N CYS A 86 -9.54 8.35 11.24
CA CYS A 86 -8.71 7.15 11.11
C CYS A 86 -8.08 6.71 12.43
N LYS A 87 -7.67 7.66 13.28
CA LYS A 87 -7.09 7.39 14.59
C LYS A 87 -8.14 6.89 15.57
N ASN A 88 -9.22 7.66 15.74
CA ASN A 88 -10.14 7.51 16.87
C ASN A 88 -11.22 6.45 16.60
N GLN A 89 -11.76 6.39 15.39
CA GLN A 89 -12.86 5.49 15.06
C GLN A 89 -12.39 4.20 14.37
N ARG A 90 -11.33 4.27 13.55
CA ARG A 90 -10.79 3.08 12.86
C ARG A 90 -9.61 2.43 13.57
N GLY A 91 -9.07 3.01 14.64
CA GLY A 91 -7.93 2.47 15.37
C GLY A 91 -6.65 2.31 14.54
N ASN A 92 -6.49 3.09 13.48
CA ASN A 92 -5.35 2.91 12.55
C ASN A 92 -4.03 3.34 13.18
N ALA A 93 -3.02 2.50 13.03
CA ALA A 93 -1.65 2.78 13.42
C ALA A 93 -1.07 4.00 12.68
N GLU A 94 -0.03 4.62 13.25
CA GLU A 94 0.64 5.79 12.66
C GLU A 94 1.15 5.53 11.24
N ALA A 95 1.73 4.35 11.00
CA ALA A 95 2.23 3.97 9.67
C ALA A 95 1.11 3.90 8.62
N THR A 96 -0.07 3.37 8.98
CA THR A 96 -1.24 3.32 8.10
C THR A 96 -1.74 4.72 7.77
N ARG A 97 -1.81 5.61 8.76
CA ARG A 97 -2.22 7.01 8.55
C ARG A 97 -1.20 7.77 7.69
N ALA A 98 0.10 7.55 7.91
CA ALA A 98 1.16 8.14 7.09
C ALA A 98 1.07 7.68 5.61
N ARG A 99 0.80 6.39 5.36
CA ARG A 99 0.59 5.85 4.01
C ARG A 99 -0.61 6.51 3.32
N ARG A 100 -1.73 6.70 4.05
CA ARG A 100 -2.93 7.38 3.53
C ARG A 100 -2.64 8.82 3.16
N VAL A 101 -1.88 9.56 3.96
CA VAL A 101 -1.44 10.91 3.60
C VAL A 101 -0.67 10.91 2.28
N ILE A 102 0.24 9.96 2.08
CA ILE A 102 0.99 9.83 0.81
C ILE A 102 0.03 9.59 -0.36
N ALA A 103 -0.96 8.71 -0.21
CA ALA A 103 -1.93 8.41 -1.25
C ALA A 103 -2.76 9.66 -1.61
N ILE A 104 -3.29 10.37 -0.62
CA ILE A 104 -4.08 11.61 -0.81
C ILE A 104 -3.22 12.68 -1.49
N ARG A 105 -2.03 12.98 -0.95
CA ARG A 105 -1.13 14.00 -1.53
C ARG A 105 -0.81 13.72 -3.00
N ARG A 106 -0.44 12.49 -3.33
CA ARG A 106 -0.08 12.10 -4.71
C ARG A 106 -1.26 12.19 -5.66
N PHE A 107 -2.46 11.86 -5.19
CA PHE A 107 -3.67 12.05 -5.99
C PHE A 107 -3.93 13.53 -6.31
N PHE A 108 -3.85 14.42 -5.31
CA PHE A 108 -4.05 15.85 -5.55
C PHE A 108 -2.92 16.47 -6.38
N ILE A 109 -1.66 16.04 -6.24
CA ILE A 109 -0.55 16.39 -7.14
C ILE A 109 -0.89 15.97 -8.59
N TYR A 110 -1.41 14.77 -8.79
CA TYR A 110 -1.82 14.32 -10.12
C TYR A 110 -2.90 15.21 -10.72
N LEU A 111 -3.91 15.61 -9.95
CA LEU A 111 -4.97 16.50 -10.43
C LEU A 111 -4.46 17.91 -10.78
N THR A 112 -3.52 18.43 -10.00
CA THR A 112 -2.97 19.77 -10.19
C THR A 112 -1.90 19.82 -11.28
N ASP A 113 -0.85 19.01 -11.10
CA ASP A 113 0.39 19.16 -11.88
C ASP A 113 0.36 18.36 -13.19
N ASN A 114 -0.34 17.23 -13.23
CA ASN A 114 -0.39 16.39 -14.41
C ASN A 114 -1.65 16.61 -15.27
N ARG A 115 -2.78 16.86 -14.65
CA ARG A 115 -4.07 17.00 -15.36
C ARG A 115 -4.57 18.44 -15.46
N HIS A 116 -4.03 19.36 -14.66
CA HIS A 116 -4.45 20.76 -14.58
C HIS A 116 -5.98 20.93 -14.35
N LEU A 117 -6.56 19.99 -13.57
CA LEU A 117 -7.98 19.99 -13.20
C LEU A 117 -8.27 20.82 -11.95
N LEU A 118 -7.23 21.16 -11.18
CA LEU A 118 -7.24 22.05 -10.03
C LEU A 118 -6.22 23.16 -10.26
N GLU A 119 -6.57 24.39 -9.90
CA GLU A 119 -5.66 25.55 -9.97
C GLU A 119 -4.58 25.47 -8.89
N GLU A 120 -4.98 25.07 -7.67
CA GLU A 120 -4.10 24.91 -6.52
C GLU A 120 -4.26 23.54 -5.88
N ASN A 121 -3.17 23.03 -5.32
CA ASN A 121 -3.17 21.77 -4.60
C ASN A 121 -3.54 22.00 -3.11
N PRO A 122 -4.75 21.63 -2.66
CA PRO A 122 -5.16 21.85 -1.27
C PRO A 122 -4.37 21.00 -0.27
N MET A 123 -3.69 19.95 -0.75
CA MET A 123 -2.88 19.03 0.08
C MET A 123 -1.38 19.34 0.07
N LYS A 124 -0.96 20.50 -0.46
CA LYS A 124 0.44 20.88 -0.60
C LYS A 124 1.20 20.85 0.74
N VAL A 125 0.56 21.27 1.80
CA VAL A 125 1.13 21.35 3.16
C VAL A 125 0.65 20.23 4.09
N LEU A 126 -0.03 19.20 3.57
CA LEU A 126 -0.48 18.06 4.37
C LEU A 126 0.71 17.20 4.77
N ASP A 127 1.08 17.24 6.06
CA ASP A 127 2.17 16.44 6.61
C ASP A 127 1.72 15.06 7.09
N ALA A 128 2.60 14.07 6.88
CA ALA A 128 2.37 12.75 7.41
C ALA A 128 2.67 12.68 8.93
N PRO A 129 1.88 11.93 9.71
CA PRO A 129 2.19 11.67 11.10
C PRO A 129 3.61 11.13 11.27
N LYS A 130 4.34 11.61 12.28
CA LYS A 130 5.67 11.08 12.60
C LYS A 130 5.53 9.64 13.07
N THR A 131 6.13 8.71 12.35
CA THR A 131 6.18 7.30 12.75
C THR A 131 7.37 7.05 13.65
N LYS A 132 7.14 6.45 14.82
CA LYS A 132 8.24 5.96 15.66
C LYS A 132 8.87 4.77 14.95
N LYS A 133 10.13 4.90 14.54
CA LYS A 133 10.91 3.76 14.04
C LYS A 133 11.26 2.87 15.23
N ALA A 134 10.57 1.75 15.37
CA ALA A 134 11.03 0.72 16.28
C ALA A 134 12.37 0.15 15.78
N LEU A 135 13.30 -0.13 16.68
CA LEU A 135 14.53 -0.84 16.33
C LEU A 135 14.16 -2.23 15.80
N PRO A 136 14.77 -2.68 14.71
CA PRO A 136 14.56 -4.02 14.20
C PRO A 136 14.89 -5.05 15.29
N LYS A 137 14.00 -6.01 15.49
CA LYS A 137 14.31 -7.21 16.28
C LYS A 137 15.00 -8.20 15.35
N TYR A 138 16.17 -8.61 15.72
CA TYR A 138 16.97 -9.63 15.00
C TYR A 138 17.24 -10.82 15.90
N MET A 139 17.46 -11.96 15.28
CA MET A 139 17.90 -13.16 15.98
C MET A 139 19.40 -13.12 16.19
N THR A 140 19.86 -13.56 17.34
CA THR A 140 21.28 -13.83 17.57
C THR A 140 21.74 -15.04 16.76
N LEU A 141 23.06 -15.20 16.60
CA LEU A 141 23.62 -16.36 15.91
C LEU A 141 23.23 -17.68 16.59
N GLU A 142 23.19 -17.67 17.93
CA GLU A 142 22.80 -18.83 18.72
C GLU A 142 21.32 -19.20 18.52
N GLU A 143 20.43 -18.22 18.54
CA GLU A 143 19.01 -18.42 18.26
C GLU A 143 18.79 -18.94 16.83
N ALA A 144 19.51 -18.41 15.83
CA ALA A 144 19.41 -18.87 14.46
C ALA A 144 19.90 -20.32 14.29
N ARG A 145 21.01 -20.70 14.94
CA ARG A 145 21.52 -22.08 14.97
C ARG A 145 20.55 -23.02 15.67
N HIS A 146 20.01 -22.59 16.80
CA HIS A 146 19.01 -23.37 17.52
C HIS A 146 17.75 -23.59 16.67
N LEU A 147 17.24 -22.55 16.03
CA LEU A 147 16.09 -22.67 15.12
C LEU A 147 16.34 -23.74 14.04
N LEU A 148 17.50 -23.74 13.39
CA LEU A 148 17.84 -24.73 12.36
C LEU A 148 17.95 -26.14 12.94
N SER A 149 18.42 -26.29 14.19
CA SER A 149 18.63 -27.60 14.82
C SER A 149 17.31 -28.29 15.22
N VAL A 150 16.24 -27.54 15.46
CA VAL A 150 14.94 -28.09 15.90
C VAL A 150 13.96 -28.33 14.74
N VAL A 151 14.38 -28.09 13.51
CA VAL A 151 13.54 -28.35 12.33
C VAL A 151 13.34 -29.86 12.20
N ASP A 152 12.08 -30.31 12.26
CA ASP A 152 11.70 -31.73 12.17
C ASP A 152 10.35 -31.90 11.44
N GLY A 153 9.92 -33.15 11.22
CA GLY A 153 8.64 -33.51 10.65
C GLY A 153 8.70 -33.86 9.16
N LYS A 154 7.51 -34.07 8.57
CA LYS A 154 7.32 -34.60 7.21
C LYS A 154 8.05 -33.79 6.12
N HIS A 155 8.23 -32.50 6.32
CA HIS A 155 8.81 -31.59 5.33
C HIS A 155 10.13 -30.95 5.81
N LYS A 156 10.85 -31.64 6.69
CA LYS A 156 12.10 -31.18 7.32
C LYS A 156 13.10 -30.60 6.33
N GLU A 157 13.38 -31.27 5.24
CA GLU A 157 14.38 -30.83 4.25
C GLU A 157 13.98 -29.51 3.59
N ARG A 158 12.72 -29.40 3.18
CA ARG A 158 12.17 -28.16 2.61
C ARG A 158 12.24 -27.01 3.62
N ASP A 159 11.78 -27.25 4.83
CA ASP A 159 11.68 -26.23 5.89
C ASP A 159 13.08 -25.78 6.32
N TYR A 160 14.04 -26.72 6.42
CA TYR A 160 15.44 -26.40 6.66
C TYR A 160 16.05 -25.55 5.54
N ALA A 161 15.80 -25.89 4.27
CA ALA A 161 16.28 -25.11 3.12
C ALA A 161 15.68 -23.69 3.11
N ILE A 162 14.38 -23.54 3.38
CA ILE A 162 13.71 -22.25 3.49
C ILE A 162 14.37 -21.37 4.56
N LEU A 163 14.54 -21.91 5.77
CA LEU A 163 15.15 -21.16 6.87
C LEU A 163 16.62 -20.82 6.60
N THR A 164 17.36 -21.74 5.99
CA THR A 164 18.76 -21.51 5.62
C THR A 164 18.88 -20.35 4.61
N LEU A 165 18.04 -20.32 3.58
CA LEU A 165 18.02 -19.24 2.58
C LEU A 165 17.62 -17.89 3.21
N LEU A 166 16.63 -17.88 4.09
CA LEU A 166 16.22 -16.65 4.77
C LEU A 166 17.32 -16.11 5.68
N LEU A 167 17.96 -16.99 6.48
CA LEU A 167 18.98 -16.58 7.46
C LEU A 167 20.31 -16.19 6.82
N ASN A 168 20.78 -16.95 5.82
CA ASN A 168 22.10 -16.74 5.23
C ASN A 168 22.09 -15.75 4.07
N CYS A 169 21.02 -15.74 3.24
CA CYS A 169 20.94 -14.91 2.05
C CYS A 169 20.14 -13.63 2.27
N GLY A 170 19.45 -13.47 3.40
CA GLY A 170 18.61 -12.31 3.70
C GLY A 170 17.53 -12.10 2.64
N MET A 171 16.97 -13.16 2.12
CA MET A 171 15.95 -13.14 1.08
C MET A 171 14.64 -12.55 1.62
N ARG A 172 13.91 -11.84 0.75
CA ARG A 172 12.51 -11.49 1.04
C ARG A 172 11.62 -12.71 0.81
N LEU A 173 10.50 -12.78 1.54
CA LEU A 173 9.54 -13.89 1.37
C LEU A 173 9.08 -14.04 -0.09
N SER A 174 8.82 -12.95 -0.79
CA SER A 174 8.42 -12.98 -2.21
C SER A 174 9.52 -13.53 -3.13
N GLU A 175 10.78 -13.24 -2.85
CA GLU A 175 11.93 -13.77 -3.58
C GLU A 175 12.07 -15.26 -3.36
N LEU A 176 11.93 -15.71 -2.11
CA LEU A 176 11.98 -17.13 -1.75
C LEU A 176 10.88 -17.96 -2.46
N VAL A 177 9.64 -17.44 -2.44
CA VAL A 177 8.49 -18.13 -3.04
C VAL A 177 8.57 -18.17 -4.58
N SER A 178 9.31 -17.24 -5.19
CA SER A 178 9.47 -17.15 -6.65
C SER A 178 10.65 -17.96 -7.19
N ILE A 179 11.43 -18.63 -6.33
CA ILE A 179 12.57 -19.47 -6.80
C ILE A 179 12.06 -20.59 -7.70
N ASP A 180 12.65 -20.67 -8.89
CA ASP A 180 12.48 -21.78 -9.82
C ASP A 180 13.75 -22.63 -9.88
N TYR A 181 13.63 -23.87 -10.32
CA TYR A 181 14.77 -24.78 -10.51
C TYR A 181 15.87 -24.18 -11.42
N ASN A 182 15.46 -23.42 -12.43
CA ASN A 182 16.39 -22.78 -13.37
C ASN A 182 17.21 -21.62 -12.76
N ASP A 183 16.81 -21.13 -11.59
CA ASP A 183 17.54 -20.09 -10.86
C ASP A 183 18.80 -20.63 -10.17
N ILE A 184 18.84 -21.96 -9.95
CA ILE A 184 20.00 -22.67 -9.39
C ILE A 184 20.99 -22.94 -10.52
N LYS A 185 22.18 -22.34 -10.46
CA LYS A 185 23.21 -22.49 -11.48
C LYS A 185 24.14 -23.67 -11.17
N SER A 186 24.84 -24.16 -12.20
CA SER A 186 25.75 -25.29 -12.10
C SER A 186 26.96 -25.07 -11.18
N ASN A 187 27.21 -23.82 -10.78
CA ASN A 187 28.27 -23.44 -9.83
C ASN A 187 27.74 -23.25 -8.39
N ASP A 188 26.62 -23.84 -8.06
CA ASP A 188 25.94 -23.77 -6.75
C ASP A 188 25.56 -22.34 -6.33
N THR A 189 25.35 -21.44 -7.31
CA THR A 189 24.82 -20.09 -7.05
C THR A 189 23.34 -20.00 -7.36
N LEU A 190 22.63 -19.17 -6.60
CA LEU A 190 21.22 -18.88 -6.80
C LEU A 190 21.07 -17.44 -7.32
N VAL A 191 20.47 -17.30 -8.48
CA VAL A 191 20.18 -15.98 -9.08
C VAL A 191 18.76 -15.57 -8.68
N ILE A 192 18.63 -14.44 -8.00
CA ILE A 192 17.35 -13.94 -7.50
C ILE A 192 17.04 -12.61 -8.16
N THR A 193 15.86 -12.50 -8.75
CA THR A 193 15.34 -11.24 -9.28
C THR A 193 14.50 -10.53 -8.21
N GLY A 194 14.99 -9.42 -7.72
CA GLY A 194 14.33 -8.62 -6.69
C GLY A 194 13.45 -7.49 -7.23
N LYS A 195 12.94 -6.65 -6.34
CA LYS A 195 12.10 -5.49 -6.70
C LYS A 195 12.79 -4.57 -7.70
N GLY A 196 12.11 -4.27 -8.80
CA GLY A 196 12.64 -3.42 -9.88
C GLY A 196 13.54 -4.17 -10.87
N ASN A 197 13.34 -5.50 -10.98
CA ASN A 197 14.08 -6.38 -11.89
C ASN A 197 15.60 -6.36 -11.67
N LYS A 198 16.03 -6.19 -10.42
CA LYS A 198 17.44 -6.23 -10.05
C LYS A 198 17.81 -7.64 -9.64
N GLU A 199 18.79 -8.21 -10.34
CA GLU A 199 19.37 -9.51 -10.02
C GLU A 199 20.42 -9.38 -8.90
N ARG A 200 20.49 -10.42 -8.08
CA ARG A 200 21.54 -10.61 -7.06
C ARG A 200 21.78 -12.09 -6.78
#